data_22ab29a180f6ff641c796eafeae9f5ca
#
_entry.id   22ab29a180f6ff641c796eafeae9f5ca
#
_cell.length_a   1.000
_cell.length_b   1.000
_cell.length_c   1.000
_cell.angle_alpha   90.00
_cell.angle_beta   90.00
_cell.angle_gamma   90.00
#
_symmetry.space_group_name_H-M   'P 1'
#
loop_
_entity.id
_entity.type
_entity.pdbx_description
1 polymer ?
#
loop_
_entity_poly.entity_id
_entity_poly.type
_entity_poly.pdbx_seq_one_letter_code
_entity_poly.pdbx_strand_id
1 'polypeptide(L)'
;ATAIVIVYYKGCLDSFHKKIFDSTFKNIYLMDWQNTDENLSLNVFAEVKDYLPGDCRYFKNPEVNPLTPEWQGENVIVLGNGKYYGHGIGIRTADEIITALNKRRIIGATHSAYLLDSVTRPDFKQLAGIYFNASLRTNTISHIKSNHPE
;
A
#
# COMPACT_ATOMS: atom_id res chain seq x y z
N ALA A 1 -1.59 0.59 9.94
CA ALA A 1 -1.16 1.57 8.93
C ALA A 1 0.32 1.45 8.60
N THR A 2 1.24 1.47 9.57
CA THR A 2 2.70 1.42 9.36
C THR A 2 3.16 0.26 8.45
N ALA A 3 2.61 -0.93 8.64
CA ALA A 3 2.96 -2.09 7.80
C ALA A 3 2.63 -1.86 6.32
N ILE A 4 1.55 -1.16 6.00
CA ILE A 4 1.16 -0.82 4.61
C ILE A 4 2.19 0.16 4.01
N VAL A 5 2.65 1.14 4.76
CA VAL A 5 3.69 2.08 4.31
C VAL A 5 4.99 1.34 3.99
N ILE A 6 5.40 0.39 4.84
CA ILE A 6 6.56 -0.48 4.59
C ILE A 6 6.39 -1.27 3.28
N VAL A 7 5.20 -1.85 3.05
CA VAL A 7 4.91 -2.59 1.82
C VAL A 7 5.04 -1.70 0.58
N TYR A 8 4.54 -0.46 0.63
CA TYR A 8 4.66 0.49 -0.48
C TYR A 8 6.11 0.85 -0.78
N TYR A 9 6.89 1.25 0.22
CA TYR A 9 8.31 1.55 0.01
C TYR A 9 9.10 0.31 -0.45
N LYS A 10 8.78 -0.88 0.07
CA LYS A 10 9.40 -2.12 -0.39
C LYS A 10 9.06 -2.42 -1.84
N GLY A 11 7.81 -2.23 -2.25
CA GLY A 11 7.38 -2.36 -3.64
C GLY A 11 8.12 -1.39 -4.58
N CYS A 12 8.29 -0.13 -4.15
CA CYS A 12 9.09 0.85 -4.89
C CYS A 12 10.57 0.42 -4.96
N LEU A 13 11.15 -0.04 -3.85
CA LEU A 13 12.55 -0.51 -3.81
C LEU A 13 12.78 -1.71 -4.74
N ASP A 14 11.84 -2.63 -4.82
CA ASP A 14 11.93 -3.81 -5.68
C ASP A 14 11.71 -3.48 -7.16
N SER A 15 10.89 -2.44 -7.44
CA SER A 15 10.59 -2.01 -8.81
C SER A 15 11.62 -1.03 -9.35
N PHE A 16 12.16 -0.16 -8.51
CA PHE A 16 13.18 0.83 -8.86
C PHE A 16 14.58 0.23 -8.64
N HIS A 17 15.55 0.62 -9.48
CA HIS A 17 16.93 0.34 -9.12
C HIS A 17 17.31 1.15 -7.86
N LYS A 18 18.17 0.57 -7.01
CA LYS A 18 18.57 1.18 -5.72
C LYS A 18 18.94 2.68 -5.84
N LYS A 19 19.70 3.08 -6.88
CA LYS A 19 20.08 4.48 -7.10
C LYS A 19 18.88 5.39 -7.35
N ILE A 20 17.87 4.90 -8.08
CA ILE A 20 16.63 5.66 -8.34
C ILE A 20 15.84 5.77 -7.04
N PHE A 21 15.69 4.67 -6.30
CA PHE A 21 15.01 4.67 -5.02
C PHE A 21 15.63 5.67 -4.04
N ASP A 22 16.94 5.59 -3.82
CA ASP A 22 17.68 6.46 -2.87
C ASP A 22 17.62 7.95 -3.28
N SER A 23 17.57 8.26 -4.57
CA SER A 23 17.44 9.63 -5.06
C SER A 23 16.01 10.17 -4.98
N THR A 24 15.01 9.29 -5.01
CA THR A 24 13.59 9.65 -4.99
C THR A 24 13.07 9.83 -3.57
N PHE A 25 13.30 8.81 -2.72
CA PHE A 25 12.74 8.78 -1.36
C PHE A 25 13.80 9.18 -0.33
N LYS A 26 13.88 10.47 -0.03
CA LYS A 26 14.88 11.02 0.91
C LYS A 26 14.37 11.09 2.35
N ASN A 27 13.05 11.16 2.53
CA ASN A 27 12.40 11.36 3.81
C ASN A 27 11.38 10.24 4.07
N ILE A 28 11.87 9.09 4.51
CA ILE A 28 10.99 7.95 4.82
C ILE A 28 10.61 7.98 6.30
N TYR A 29 9.33 8.29 6.58
CA TYR A 29 8.72 8.20 7.90
C TYR A 29 7.77 7.01 7.95
N LEU A 30 8.15 5.95 8.67
CA LEU A 30 7.35 4.73 8.73
C LEU A 30 6.25 4.79 9.79
N MET A 31 6.42 5.60 10.85
CA MET A 31 5.49 5.65 11.99
C MET A 31 4.29 6.57 11.77
N ASP A 32 4.35 7.44 10.79
CA ASP A 32 3.28 8.36 10.44
C ASP A 32 2.88 8.16 8.96
N TRP A 33 1.82 7.40 8.75
CA TRP A 33 1.36 7.08 7.41
C TRP A 33 0.70 8.26 6.67
N GLN A 34 0.34 9.32 7.41
CA GLN A 34 -0.21 10.55 6.83
C GLN A 34 0.88 11.46 6.27
N ASN A 35 2.12 11.32 6.75
CA ASN A 35 3.27 12.11 6.34
C ASN A 35 4.32 11.24 5.62
N THR A 36 3.89 10.52 4.60
CA THR A 36 4.81 9.79 3.72
C THR A 36 5.57 10.76 2.82
N ASP A 37 6.71 10.31 2.25
CA ASP A 37 7.44 11.09 1.25
C ASP A 37 6.51 11.52 0.10
N GLU A 38 6.61 12.77 -0.33
CA GLU A 38 5.75 13.37 -1.37
C GLU A 38 5.77 12.59 -2.70
N ASN A 39 6.88 11.88 -2.98
CA ASN A 39 7.01 11.05 -4.17
C ASN A 39 6.21 9.75 -4.10
N LEU A 40 5.83 9.28 -2.90
CA LEU A 40 4.89 8.17 -2.75
C LEU A 40 3.46 8.61 -3.05
N SER A 41 3.09 9.85 -2.68
CA SER A 41 1.82 10.51 -3.03
C SER A 41 0.59 9.62 -2.84
N LEU A 42 0.24 9.36 -1.57
CA LEU A 42 -0.94 8.56 -1.23
C LEU A 42 -2.22 9.41 -1.37
N ASN A 43 -3.11 9.01 -2.27
CA ASN A 43 -4.39 9.67 -2.51
C ASN A 43 -5.54 8.83 -1.94
N VAL A 44 -6.48 9.49 -1.26
CA VAL A 44 -7.69 8.85 -0.72
C VAL A 44 -8.86 9.11 -1.66
N PHE A 45 -9.53 8.04 -2.05
CA PHE A 45 -10.73 8.08 -2.88
C PHE A 45 -11.90 7.47 -2.12
N ALA A 46 -13.04 8.12 -2.13
CA ALA A 46 -14.30 7.56 -1.63
C ALA A 46 -15.09 6.92 -2.78
N GLU A 47 -15.86 5.89 -2.49
CA GLU A 47 -16.80 5.24 -3.41
C GLU A 47 -16.20 4.81 -4.76
N VAL A 48 -15.01 4.22 -4.71
CA VAL A 48 -14.32 3.74 -5.91
C VAL A 48 -14.95 2.43 -6.38
N LYS A 49 -15.32 2.36 -7.66
CA LYS A 49 -15.84 1.14 -8.30
C LYS A 49 -14.73 0.28 -8.91
N ASP A 50 -13.56 0.84 -9.12
CA ASP A 50 -12.43 0.23 -9.81
C ASP A 50 -11.26 0.09 -8.85
N TYR A 51 -10.97 -1.14 -8.46
CA TYR A 51 -9.90 -1.48 -7.51
C TYR A 51 -8.70 -2.06 -8.26
N LEU A 52 -7.52 -1.48 -7.98
CA LEU A 52 -6.28 -1.90 -8.60
C LEU A 52 -5.42 -2.73 -7.62
N PRO A 53 -4.64 -3.70 -8.10
CA PRO A 53 -3.57 -4.28 -7.28
C PRO A 53 -2.66 -3.17 -6.74
N GLY A 54 -2.36 -3.23 -5.45
CA GLY A 54 -1.62 -2.18 -4.75
C GLY A 54 -2.50 -1.13 -4.05
N ASP A 55 -3.81 -1.09 -4.27
CA ASP A 55 -4.71 -0.26 -3.46
C ASP A 55 -4.71 -0.71 -2.01
N CYS A 56 -4.69 0.24 -1.08
CA CYS A 56 -4.99 -0.03 0.32
C CYS A 56 -6.48 0.16 0.60
N ARG A 57 -7.09 -0.85 1.21
CA ARG A 57 -8.48 -0.83 1.67
C ARG A 57 -8.54 -1.13 3.17
N TYR A 58 -9.70 -0.91 3.77
CA TYR A 58 -9.92 -1.16 5.19
C TYR A 58 -11.14 -2.02 5.44
N PHE A 59 -10.96 -3.13 6.15
CA PHE A 59 -12.04 -3.90 6.73
C PHE A 59 -12.35 -3.34 8.11
N LYS A 60 -13.59 -2.93 8.35
CA LYS A 60 -14.07 -2.38 9.62
C LYS A 60 -14.78 -3.45 10.43
N ASN A 61 -14.45 -3.54 11.73
CA ASN A 61 -15.17 -4.35 12.70
C ASN A 61 -15.91 -3.42 13.69
N PRO A 62 -17.20 -3.10 13.44
CA PRO A 62 -17.91 -2.06 14.18
C PRO A 62 -18.21 -2.43 15.63
N GLU A 63 -18.28 -3.72 15.93
CA GLU A 63 -18.63 -4.25 17.27
C GLU A 63 -17.48 -5.06 17.86
N VAL A 64 -16.23 -4.56 17.69
CA VAL A 64 -15.04 -5.20 18.24
C VAL A 64 -15.12 -5.33 19.75
N ASN A 65 -14.61 -6.45 20.29
CA ASN A 65 -14.45 -6.63 21.72
C ASN A 65 -13.42 -5.60 22.27
N PRO A 66 -13.80 -4.75 23.25
CA PRO A 66 -12.89 -3.76 23.85
C PRO A 66 -11.61 -4.35 24.47
N LEU A 67 -11.60 -5.63 24.77
CA LEU A 67 -10.40 -6.34 25.26
C LEU A 67 -9.40 -6.69 24.16
N THR A 68 -9.80 -6.55 22.90
CA THR A 68 -8.96 -6.82 21.72
C THR A 68 -9.10 -5.68 20.70
N PRO A 69 -8.77 -4.41 21.08
CA PRO A 69 -9.03 -3.24 20.26
C PRO A 69 -8.22 -3.22 18.95
N GLU A 70 -7.11 -3.95 18.87
CA GLU A 70 -6.32 -4.14 17.66
C GLU A 70 -7.12 -4.81 16.53
N TRP A 71 -8.23 -5.50 16.84
CA TRP A 71 -9.14 -6.12 15.87
C TRP A 71 -10.32 -5.22 15.46
N GLN A 72 -10.25 -3.92 15.75
CA GLN A 72 -11.28 -2.96 15.28
C GLN A 72 -11.35 -2.85 13.76
N GLY A 73 -10.34 -3.36 13.07
CA GLY A 73 -10.29 -3.48 11.61
C GLY A 73 -8.89 -3.81 11.11
N GLU A 74 -8.80 -4.04 9.80
CA GLU A 74 -7.55 -4.42 9.14
C GLU A 74 -7.31 -3.58 7.89
N ASN A 75 -6.12 -2.97 7.81
CA ASN A 75 -5.64 -2.35 6.58
C ASN A 75 -5.04 -3.44 5.68
N VAL A 76 -5.48 -3.48 4.44
CA VAL A 76 -5.08 -4.52 3.49
C VAL A 76 -4.64 -3.93 2.16
N ILE A 77 -3.71 -4.62 1.48
CA ILE A 77 -3.35 -4.35 0.08
C ILE A 77 -4.13 -5.29 -0.82
N VAL A 78 -4.78 -4.75 -1.84
CA VAL A 78 -5.41 -5.51 -2.91
C VAL A 78 -4.33 -6.20 -3.73
N LEU A 79 -4.38 -7.54 -3.86
CA LEU A 79 -3.42 -8.32 -4.64
C LEU A 79 -3.95 -8.73 -6.02
N GLY A 80 -5.24 -8.52 -6.30
CA GLY A 80 -5.95 -9.11 -7.42
C GLY A 80 -6.53 -10.50 -7.10
N ASN A 81 -7.30 -11.06 -8.06
CA ASN A 81 -7.96 -12.37 -7.92
C ASN A 81 -8.77 -12.53 -6.62
N GLY A 82 -9.38 -11.46 -6.12
CA GLY A 82 -10.19 -11.46 -4.88
C GLY A 82 -9.39 -11.67 -3.60
N LYS A 83 -8.06 -11.50 -3.63
CA LYS A 83 -7.18 -11.66 -2.47
C LYS A 83 -6.64 -10.33 -1.98
N TYR A 84 -6.37 -10.30 -0.68
CA TYR A 84 -5.87 -9.15 0.07
C TYR A 84 -4.72 -9.59 0.98
N TYR A 85 -3.72 -8.74 1.14
CA TYR A 85 -2.67 -8.90 2.14
C TYR A 85 -2.94 -7.98 3.32
N GLY A 86 -3.11 -8.53 4.52
CA GLY A 86 -3.13 -7.82 5.79
C GLY A 86 -1.96 -8.25 6.68
N HIS A 87 -1.32 -7.30 7.37
CA HIS A 87 -0.11 -7.60 8.14
C HIS A 87 -0.35 -8.64 9.25
N GLY A 88 -1.47 -8.50 9.97
CA GLY A 88 -1.83 -9.40 11.08
C GLY A 88 -2.49 -10.70 10.64
N ILE A 89 -2.98 -10.79 9.39
CA ILE A 89 -3.84 -11.87 8.93
C ILE A 89 -3.27 -12.64 7.72
N GLY A 90 -2.23 -12.10 7.07
CA GLY A 90 -1.62 -12.67 5.87
C GLY A 90 -2.46 -12.48 4.61
N ILE A 91 -2.29 -13.36 3.62
CA ILE A 91 -3.03 -13.31 2.35
C ILE A 91 -4.34 -14.09 2.49
N ARG A 92 -5.48 -13.41 2.31
CA ARG A 92 -6.84 -13.95 2.50
C ARG A 92 -7.81 -13.39 1.47
N THR A 93 -8.95 -14.06 1.33
CA THR A 93 -10.15 -13.51 0.67
C THR A 93 -10.90 -12.56 1.60
N ALA A 94 -11.82 -11.76 1.05
CA ALA A 94 -12.66 -10.87 1.86
C ALA A 94 -13.45 -11.64 2.93
N ASP A 95 -14.05 -12.76 2.56
CA ASP A 95 -14.87 -13.58 3.48
C ASP A 95 -14.03 -14.15 4.62
N GLU A 96 -12.80 -14.58 4.35
CA GLU A 96 -11.87 -15.06 5.38
C GLU A 96 -11.49 -13.96 6.37
N ILE A 97 -11.26 -12.73 5.88
CA ILE A 97 -10.94 -11.57 6.72
C ILE A 97 -12.15 -11.21 7.58
N ILE A 98 -13.34 -11.08 6.99
CA ILE A 98 -14.59 -10.79 7.70
C ILE A 98 -14.85 -11.85 8.76
N THR A 99 -14.67 -13.12 8.44
CA THR A 99 -14.81 -14.24 9.39
C THR A 99 -13.84 -14.12 10.57
N ALA A 100 -12.57 -13.76 10.31
CA ALA A 100 -11.58 -13.59 11.37
C ALA A 100 -11.90 -12.40 12.28
N LEU A 101 -12.31 -11.28 11.73
CA LEU A 101 -12.73 -10.09 12.48
C LEU A 101 -14.00 -10.37 13.29
N ASN A 102 -14.97 -11.10 12.73
CA ASN A 102 -16.21 -11.45 13.42
C ASN A 102 -16.00 -12.32 14.67
N LYS A 103 -14.94 -13.12 14.71
CA LYS A 103 -14.55 -13.89 15.90
C LYS A 103 -14.07 -13.02 17.08
N ARG A 104 -13.80 -11.74 16.83
CA ARG A 104 -13.27 -10.77 17.79
C ARG A 104 -14.30 -9.70 18.18
N ARG A 105 -15.59 -9.96 17.93
CA ARG A 105 -16.67 -9.07 18.32
C ARG A 105 -17.08 -9.32 19.78
N ILE A 106 -17.78 -8.34 20.34
CA ILE A 106 -18.45 -8.51 21.64
C ILE A 106 -19.48 -9.64 21.58
N ILE A 107 -19.80 -10.23 22.73
CA ILE A 107 -20.89 -11.22 22.86
C ILE A 107 -22.21 -10.52 22.53
N GLY A 108 -23.01 -11.13 21.66
CA GLY A 108 -24.30 -10.56 21.23
C GLY A 108 -24.19 -9.55 20.08
N ALA A 109 -23.00 -9.37 19.48
CA ALA A 109 -22.81 -8.52 18.30
C ALA A 109 -23.77 -8.88 17.16
N THR A 110 -24.41 -7.89 16.58
CA THR A 110 -25.39 -8.04 15.49
C THR A 110 -24.88 -7.59 14.14
N HIS A 111 -23.86 -6.70 14.12
CA HIS A 111 -23.29 -6.17 12.87
C HIS A 111 -22.00 -6.89 12.51
N SER A 112 -21.96 -7.46 11.30
CA SER A 112 -20.76 -8.09 10.76
C SER A 112 -19.68 -7.07 10.47
N ALA A 113 -18.42 -7.51 10.54
CA ALA A 113 -17.33 -6.78 9.88
C ALA A 113 -17.59 -6.68 8.37
N TYR A 114 -17.09 -5.63 7.74
CA TYR A 114 -17.31 -5.34 6.32
C TYR A 114 -16.16 -4.52 5.72
N LEU A 115 -16.05 -4.57 4.41
CA LEU A 115 -15.06 -3.82 3.64
C LEU A 115 -15.60 -2.42 3.31
N LEU A 116 -14.84 -1.37 3.60
CA LEU A 116 -15.20 0.01 3.21
C LEU A 116 -15.03 0.23 1.70
N ASP A 117 -15.81 1.15 1.14
CA ASP A 117 -15.73 1.53 -0.28
C ASP A 117 -14.59 2.53 -0.57
N SER A 118 -13.96 3.06 0.48
CA SER A 118 -12.80 3.95 0.35
C SER A 118 -11.53 3.18 -0.01
N VAL A 119 -10.67 3.87 -0.74
CA VAL A 119 -9.36 3.37 -1.19
C VAL A 119 -8.29 4.43 -0.91
N THR A 120 -7.15 4.00 -0.38
CA THR A 120 -5.93 4.79 -0.41
C THR A 120 -5.02 4.20 -1.49
N ARG A 121 -4.60 5.03 -2.45
CA ARG A 121 -3.86 4.61 -3.64
C ARG A 121 -2.60 5.43 -3.80
N PRO A 122 -1.41 4.81 -3.96
CA PRO A 122 -0.22 5.52 -4.43
C PRO A 122 -0.47 6.12 -5.82
N ASP A 123 0.14 7.28 -6.11
CA ASP A 123 0.10 7.81 -7.46
C ASP A 123 1.01 6.99 -8.38
N PHE A 124 0.47 5.88 -8.91
CA PHE A 124 1.20 4.98 -9.80
C PHE A 124 1.70 5.68 -11.07
N LYS A 125 0.99 6.72 -11.56
CA LYS A 125 1.40 7.50 -12.71
C LYS A 125 2.65 8.33 -12.39
N GLN A 126 2.68 8.98 -11.23
CA GLN A 126 3.85 9.72 -10.76
C GLN A 126 5.04 8.78 -10.56
N LEU A 127 4.85 7.64 -9.87
CA LEU A 127 5.90 6.65 -9.64
C LEU A 127 6.47 6.11 -10.97
N ALA A 128 5.62 5.78 -11.92
CA ALA A 128 6.04 5.36 -13.25
C ALA A 128 6.84 6.47 -13.97
N GLY A 129 6.37 7.71 -13.90
CA GLY A 129 7.07 8.87 -14.46
C GLY A 129 8.47 9.07 -13.88
N ILE A 130 8.63 8.94 -12.56
CA ILE A 130 9.93 9.01 -11.88
C ILE A 130 10.87 7.91 -12.40
N TYR A 131 10.39 6.68 -12.46
CA TYR A 131 11.17 5.53 -12.94
C TYR A 131 11.66 5.71 -14.39
N PHE A 132 10.75 6.04 -15.31
CA PHE A 132 11.08 6.20 -16.73
C PHE A 132 12.02 7.37 -16.98
N ASN A 133 11.80 8.53 -16.35
CA ASN A 133 12.66 9.69 -16.49
C ASN A 133 14.09 9.44 -15.98
N ALA A 134 14.23 8.72 -14.85
CA ALA A 134 15.54 8.37 -14.32
C ALA A 134 16.26 7.35 -15.21
N SER A 135 15.55 6.37 -15.76
CA SER A 135 16.09 5.34 -16.66
C SER A 135 16.59 5.96 -17.98
N LEU A 136 15.85 6.92 -18.55
CA LEU A 136 16.26 7.63 -19.77
C LEU A 136 17.57 8.42 -19.55
N ARG A 137 17.70 9.12 -18.42
CA ARG A 137 18.94 9.87 -18.09
C ARG A 137 20.14 8.94 -17.96
N THR A 138 19.96 7.77 -17.36
CA THR A 138 21.04 6.78 -17.20
C THR A 138 21.53 6.26 -18.56
N ASN A 139 20.62 5.97 -19.48
CA ASN A 139 20.94 5.50 -20.83
C ASN A 139 21.65 6.57 -21.67
N THR A 140 21.23 7.83 -21.57
CA THR A 140 21.88 8.94 -22.28
C THR A 140 23.33 9.15 -21.83
N ILE A 141 23.60 9.06 -20.52
CA ILE A 141 24.95 9.20 -19.97
C ILE A 141 25.85 8.05 -20.39
N SER A 142 25.36 6.82 -20.47
CA SER A 142 26.14 5.67 -20.94
C SER A 142 26.48 5.78 -22.40
N HIS A 143 25.61 6.29 -23.28
CA HIS A 143 25.88 6.53 -24.68
C HIS A 143 26.89 7.65 -24.90
N ILE A 144 26.89 8.71 -24.11
CA ILE A 144 27.88 9.81 -24.22
C ILE A 144 29.28 9.30 -23.83
N LYS A 145 29.41 8.49 -22.79
CA LYS A 145 30.67 7.90 -22.34
C LYS A 145 31.26 6.88 -23.33
N SER A 146 30.43 6.18 -24.08
CA SER A 146 30.89 5.20 -25.08
C SER A 146 31.41 5.88 -26.39
N ASN A 147 31.04 7.14 -26.64
CA ASN A 147 31.40 7.87 -27.84
C ASN A 147 32.62 8.81 -27.67
N HIS A 148 33.23 8.86 -26.48
CA HIS A 148 34.49 9.57 -26.21
C HIS A 148 35.43 8.62 -25.45
N PRO A 149 36.11 7.69 -26.13
CA PRO A 149 37.27 7.02 -25.57
C PRO A 149 38.42 8.03 -25.49
N GLU A 150 39.03 8.17 -24.31
CA GLU A 150 40.28 8.88 -24.10
C GLU A 150 41.43 8.22 -24.88
#